data_f40ae09177fa80e1ccb8f28a7ad29d84
#
_entry.id   f40ae09177fa80e1ccb8f28a7ad29d84
#
_cell.length_a   1.000
_cell.length_b   1.000
_cell.length_c   1.000
_cell.angle_alpha   90.00
_cell.angle_beta   90.00
_cell.angle_gamma   90.00
#
_symmetry.space_group_name_H-M   'P 1'
#
loop_
_entity.id
_entity.type
_entity.pdbx_description
1 polymer ?
#
loop_
_entity_poly.entity_id
_entity_poly.type
_entity_poly.pdbx_seq_one_letter_code
_entity_poly.pdbx_strand_id
1 'polypeptide(L)'
;WVIFLVWLSMSTVFAVYPDLAVLQLQKVLKIQLVTFVTLMLMRDFERVNQLIWVIVFSIGFYSVKGGIFTIMTGGGYHVFGPDGSDIQENNALAVAVLMIIPLMIYLYRYPPRDWVKKIMPYCILFSLASVIGSQSRGAVLAILAVGAFFWWKTKSKLLTAMAFVLLTMLVLMFMPQSWHDRVNSISEYQQDSSSMERIRAWEYSIAIANDRLTGGGFASWSPETYYKYEIWSEK
;
A
#
# COMPACT_ATOMS: atom_id res chain seq x y z
N TRP A 1 -0.82 -9.52 -20.76
CA TRP A 1 -1.45 -10.35 -19.74
C TRP A 1 -1.14 -11.84 -19.93
N VAL A 2 -1.48 -12.44 -21.07
CA VAL A 2 -1.22 -13.87 -21.37
C VAL A 2 0.26 -14.20 -21.21
N ILE A 3 1.16 -13.41 -21.79
CA ILE A 3 2.62 -13.60 -21.67
C ILE A 3 3.04 -13.60 -20.20
N PHE A 4 2.49 -12.72 -19.39
CA PHE A 4 2.77 -12.66 -17.94
C PHE A 4 2.32 -13.94 -17.21
N LEU A 5 1.12 -14.44 -17.51
CA LEU A 5 0.61 -15.68 -16.91
C LEU A 5 1.43 -16.92 -17.35
N VAL A 6 1.81 -16.98 -18.62
CA VAL A 6 2.70 -18.03 -19.12
C VAL A 6 4.05 -17.99 -18.41
N TRP A 7 4.64 -16.79 -18.27
CA TRP A 7 5.90 -16.64 -17.56
C TRP A 7 5.81 -17.04 -16.08
N LEU A 8 4.74 -16.65 -15.39
CA LEU A 8 4.47 -17.07 -14.01
C LEU A 8 4.39 -18.60 -13.88
N SER A 9 3.67 -19.23 -14.81
CA SER A 9 3.53 -20.69 -14.82
C SER A 9 4.87 -21.38 -15.09
N MET A 10 5.64 -20.90 -16.05
CA MET A 10 6.99 -21.41 -16.33
C MET A 10 7.91 -21.24 -15.12
N SER A 11 7.94 -20.06 -14.52
CA SER A 11 8.74 -19.79 -13.33
C SER A 11 8.36 -20.69 -12.15
N THR A 12 7.09 -21.08 -12.04
CA THR A 12 6.62 -22.02 -11.01
C THR A 12 7.09 -23.45 -11.26
N VAL A 13 7.04 -23.92 -12.51
CA VAL A 13 7.51 -25.28 -12.89
C VAL A 13 9.01 -25.42 -12.60
N PHE A 14 9.78 -24.36 -12.85
CA PHE A 14 11.23 -24.33 -12.63
C PHE A 14 11.61 -23.69 -11.28
N ALA A 15 10.69 -23.59 -10.34
CA ALA A 15 10.94 -23.00 -9.01
C ALA A 15 11.96 -23.82 -8.21
N VAL A 16 12.61 -23.16 -7.24
CA VAL A 16 13.50 -23.83 -6.27
C VAL A 16 12.73 -24.85 -5.43
N TYR A 17 11.50 -24.48 -5.03
CA TYR A 17 10.58 -25.31 -4.25
C TYR A 17 9.23 -25.41 -4.99
N PRO A 18 9.08 -26.35 -5.96
CA PRO A 18 7.90 -26.40 -6.82
C PRO A 18 6.59 -26.58 -6.04
N ASP A 19 6.58 -27.43 -5.01
CA ASP A 19 5.37 -27.71 -4.21
C ASP A 19 4.81 -26.46 -3.52
N LEU A 20 5.69 -25.66 -2.92
CA LEU A 20 5.31 -24.39 -2.28
C LEU A 20 4.93 -23.33 -3.33
N ALA A 21 5.65 -23.32 -4.45
CA ALA A 21 5.41 -22.38 -5.53
C ALA A 21 4.03 -22.58 -6.18
N VAL A 22 3.57 -23.83 -6.33
CA VAL A 22 2.24 -24.16 -6.89
C VAL A 22 1.11 -23.61 -5.99
N LEU A 23 1.24 -23.71 -4.67
CA LEU A 23 0.23 -23.17 -3.75
C LEU A 23 0.09 -21.65 -3.93
N GLN A 24 1.22 -20.96 -4.05
CA GLN A 24 1.21 -19.50 -4.27
C GLN A 24 0.72 -19.13 -5.67
N LEU A 25 1.07 -19.91 -6.70
CA LEU A 25 0.54 -19.73 -8.06
C LEU A 25 -0.99 -19.82 -8.07
N GLN A 26 -1.57 -20.80 -7.38
CA GLN A 26 -3.03 -20.92 -7.28
C GLN A 26 -3.69 -19.68 -6.68
N LYS A 27 -3.10 -19.09 -5.62
CA LYS A 27 -3.56 -17.84 -5.03
C LYS A 27 -3.51 -16.71 -6.06
N VAL A 28 -2.38 -16.55 -6.75
CA VAL A 28 -2.19 -15.51 -7.75
C VAL A 28 -3.16 -15.68 -8.94
N LEU A 29 -3.35 -16.91 -9.44
CA LEU A 29 -4.28 -17.18 -10.54
C LEU A 29 -5.73 -16.83 -10.17
N LYS A 30 -6.17 -17.08 -8.94
CA LYS A 30 -7.50 -16.65 -8.46
C LYS A 30 -7.65 -15.13 -8.51
N ILE A 31 -6.62 -14.39 -8.04
CA ILE A 31 -6.61 -12.92 -8.09
C ILE A 31 -6.65 -12.44 -9.55
N GLN A 32 -5.86 -13.05 -10.43
CA GLN A 32 -5.82 -12.71 -11.86
C GLN A 32 -7.16 -12.99 -12.55
N LEU A 33 -7.81 -14.10 -12.21
CA LEU A 33 -9.15 -14.43 -12.72
C LEU A 33 -10.17 -13.36 -12.32
N VAL A 34 -10.22 -12.99 -11.05
CA VAL A 34 -11.14 -11.94 -10.56
C VAL A 34 -10.85 -10.61 -11.26
N THR A 35 -9.58 -10.25 -11.41
CA THR A 35 -9.19 -9.02 -12.13
C THR A 35 -9.63 -9.06 -13.59
N PHE A 36 -9.44 -10.19 -14.27
CA PHE A 36 -9.88 -10.37 -15.67
C PHE A 36 -11.40 -10.26 -15.81
N VAL A 37 -12.15 -10.94 -14.93
CA VAL A 37 -13.62 -10.85 -14.90
C VAL A 37 -14.07 -9.40 -14.64
N THR A 38 -13.41 -8.71 -13.71
CA THR A 38 -13.69 -7.29 -13.44
C THR A 38 -13.50 -6.45 -14.69
N LEU A 39 -12.38 -6.60 -15.41
CA LEU A 39 -12.14 -5.88 -16.67
C LEU A 39 -13.19 -6.18 -17.73
N MET A 40 -13.64 -7.44 -17.85
CA MET A 40 -14.70 -7.82 -18.78
C MET A 40 -16.05 -7.20 -18.44
N LEU A 41 -16.34 -7.00 -17.15
CA LEU A 41 -17.58 -6.41 -16.68
C LEU A 41 -17.59 -4.87 -16.78
N MET A 42 -16.43 -4.22 -16.76
CA MET A 42 -16.28 -2.75 -16.79
C MET A 42 -16.40 -2.20 -18.22
N ARG A 43 -17.53 -2.47 -18.90
CA ARG A 43 -17.77 -2.00 -20.28
C ARG A 43 -18.34 -0.60 -20.33
N ASP A 44 -19.11 -0.20 -19.32
CA ASP A 44 -19.84 1.05 -19.28
C ASP A 44 -19.35 1.93 -18.13
N PHE A 45 -19.44 3.25 -18.31
CA PHE A 45 -19.06 4.22 -17.29
C PHE A 45 -19.82 4.04 -15.97
N GLU A 46 -21.08 3.63 -16.06
CA GLU A 46 -21.90 3.35 -14.88
C GLU A 46 -21.33 2.21 -14.03
N ARG A 47 -20.89 1.11 -14.65
CA ARG A 47 -20.28 -0.04 -13.97
C ARG A 47 -18.94 0.33 -13.33
N VAL A 48 -18.13 1.14 -14.02
CA VAL A 48 -16.88 1.68 -13.45
C VAL A 48 -17.19 2.52 -12.21
N ASN A 49 -18.23 3.33 -12.28
CA ASN A 49 -18.67 4.16 -11.16
C ASN A 49 -19.17 3.32 -9.97
N GLN A 50 -19.91 2.25 -10.24
CA GLN A 50 -20.35 1.27 -9.22
C GLN A 50 -19.13 0.57 -8.57
N LEU A 51 -18.12 0.19 -9.35
CA LEU A 51 -16.88 -0.39 -8.83
C LEU A 51 -16.15 0.60 -7.91
N ILE A 52 -16.00 1.86 -8.33
CA ILE A 52 -15.42 2.91 -7.50
C ILE A 52 -16.18 3.02 -6.16
N TRP A 53 -17.50 2.96 -6.20
CA TRP A 53 -18.32 2.96 -5.00
C TRP A 53 -17.97 1.79 -4.07
N VAL A 54 -17.97 0.57 -4.60
CA VAL A 54 -17.68 -0.63 -3.80
C VAL A 54 -16.28 -0.52 -3.16
N ILE A 55 -15.28 -0.13 -3.94
CA ILE A 55 -13.89 0.01 -3.44
C ILE A 55 -13.83 1.09 -2.35
N VAL A 56 -14.39 2.27 -2.61
CA VAL A 56 -14.35 3.39 -1.65
C VAL A 56 -15.09 3.06 -0.37
N PHE A 57 -16.27 2.42 -0.43
CA PHE A 57 -17.00 2.07 0.79
C PHE A 57 -16.34 0.92 1.56
N SER A 58 -15.83 -0.10 0.87
CA SER A 58 -15.19 -1.24 1.52
C SER A 58 -13.92 -0.85 2.28
N ILE A 59 -12.97 -0.21 1.61
CA ILE A 59 -11.71 0.22 2.23
C ILE A 59 -11.96 1.47 3.09
N GLY A 60 -12.85 2.37 2.63
CA GLY A 60 -13.22 3.60 3.33
C GLY A 60 -13.80 3.36 4.71
N PHE A 61 -14.57 2.29 4.90
CA PHE A 61 -15.06 1.90 6.22
C PHE A 61 -13.91 1.68 7.22
N TYR A 62 -12.91 0.89 6.82
CA TYR A 62 -11.74 0.64 7.66
C TYR A 62 -10.86 1.88 7.84
N SER A 63 -10.74 2.70 6.81
CA SER A 63 -9.96 3.93 6.89
C SER A 63 -10.60 4.97 7.83
N VAL A 64 -11.93 5.14 7.79
CA VAL A 64 -12.64 6.05 8.70
C VAL A 64 -12.58 5.53 10.13
N LYS A 65 -12.82 4.23 10.35
CA LYS A 65 -12.67 3.59 11.66
C LYS A 65 -11.25 3.79 12.22
N GLY A 66 -10.23 3.56 11.39
CA GLY A 66 -8.83 3.78 11.76
C GLY A 66 -8.51 5.24 12.08
N GLY A 67 -9.08 6.18 11.33
CA GLY A 67 -8.92 7.61 11.60
C GLY A 67 -9.54 8.06 12.90
N ILE A 68 -10.75 7.60 13.21
CA ILE A 68 -11.41 7.84 14.50
C ILE A 68 -10.56 7.25 15.64
N PHE A 69 -10.07 6.01 15.49
CA PHE A 69 -9.20 5.37 16.46
C PHE A 69 -7.91 6.15 16.68
N THR A 70 -7.27 6.65 15.63
CA THR A 70 -6.06 7.48 15.71
C THR A 70 -6.30 8.76 16.51
N ILE A 71 -7.42 9.45 16.26
CA ILE A 71 -7.77 10.68 16.98
C ILE A 71 -8.06 10.38 18.45
N MET A 72 -8.83 9.31 18.74
CA MET A 72 -9.20 8.94 20.12
C MET A 72 -7.99 8.50 20.95
N THR A 73 -7.00 7.86 20.33
CA THR A 73 -5.80 7.36 21.01
C THR A 73 -4.60 8.31 20.95
N GLY A 74 -4.79 9.51 20.35
CA GLY A 74 -3.69 10.47 20.15
C GLY A 74 -2.55 9.92 19.29
N GLY A 75 -2.84 8.93 18.42
CA GLY A 75 -1.83 8.30 17.55
C GLY A 75 -0.87 7.34 18.25
N GLY A 76 -1.13 6.98 19.52
CA GLY A 76 -0.23 6.13 20.31
C GLY A 76 -0.19 4.65 19.87
N TYR A 77 -1.14 4.21 19.05
CA TYR A 77 -1.26 2.82 18.59
C TYR A 77 -1.33 2.74 17.06
N HIS A 78 -0.81 1.63 16.52
CA HIS A 78 -0.88 1.37 15.08
C HIS A 78 -2.30 1.05 14.64
N VAL A 79 -2.67 1.56 13.47
CA VAL A 79 -3.91 1.19 12.79
C VAL A 79 -3.65 -0.01 11.91
N PHE A 80 -4.41 -1.07 12.11
CA PHE A 80 -4.37 -2.31 11.33
C PHE A 80 -5.62 -2.45 10.47
N GLY A 81 -5.50 -3.20 9.37
CA GLY A 81 -6.63 -3.59 8.53
C GLY A 81 -7.41 -4.77 9.11
N PRO A 82 -8.39 -5.28 8.35
CA PRO A 82 -9.19 -6.43 8.78
C PRO A 82 -8.34 -7.70 8.89
N ASP A 83 -8.54 -8.43 9.98
CA ASP A 83 -7.83 -9.69 10.23
C ASP A 83 -8.03 -10.71 9.10
N GLY A 84 -6.96 -11.41 8.75
CA GLY A 84 -6.99 -12.42 7.69
C GLY A 84 -7.06 -11.89 6.26
N SER A 85 -6.95 -10.58 6.06
CA SER A 85 -6.90 -9.96 4.74
C SER A 85 -5.48 -9.60 4.31
N ASP A 86 -5.27 -9.42 3.01
CA ASP A 86 -3.98 -8.95 2.46
C ASP A 86 -3.64 -7.49 2.85
N ILE A 87 -4.60 -6.75 3.44
CA ILE A 87 -4.41 -5.40 3.97
C ILE A 87 -4.42 -5.35 5.51
N GLN A 88 -4.24 -6.48 6.18
CA GLN A 88 -4.20 -6.54 7.66
C GLN A 88 -3.07 -5.70 8.24
N GLU A 89 -1.89 -5.78 7.65
CA GLU A 89 -0.69 -5.05 8.07
C GLU A 89 -0.89 -3.53 7.97
N ASN A 90 -0.37 -2.78 8.95
CA ASN A 90 -0.46 -1.32 8.99
C ASN A 90 0.07 -0.63 7.72
N ASN A 91 1.17 -1.13 7.15
CA ASN A 91 1.74 -0.61 5.91
C ASN A 91 0.82 -0.87 4.71
N ALA A 92 0.27 -2.09 4.60
CA ALA A 92 -0.61 -2.49 3.51
C ALA A 92 -1.94 -1.69 3.56
N LEU A 93 -2.52 -1.53 4.75
CA LEU A 93 -3.69 -0.68 4.94
C LEU A 93 -3.42 0.76 4.53
N ALA A 94 -2.30 1.35 4.98
CA ALA A 94 -1.96 2.72 4.64
C ALA A 94 -1.86 2.96 3.13
N VAL A 95 -1.23 2.03 2.40
CA VAL A 95 -1.15 2.09 0.93
C VAL A 95 -2.55 1.97 0.32
N ALA A 96 -3.36 1.01 0.75
CA ALA A 96 -4.73 0.83 0.24
C ALA A 96 -5.58 2.09 0.47
N VAL A 97 -5.47 2.71 1.65
CA VAL A 97 -6.17 3.97 1.96
C VAL A 97 -5.69 5.10 1.07
N LEU A 98 -4.39 5.26 0.85
CA LEU A 98 -3.85 6.29 -0.05
C LEU A 98 -4.33 6.10 -1.49
N MET A 99 -4.49 4.86 -1.95
CA MET A 99 -5.01 4.56 -3.29
C MET A 99 -6.48 4.95 -3.46
N ILE A 100 -7.29 4.89 -2.41
CA ILE A 100 -8.71 5.27 -2.51
C ILE A 100 -8.97 6.77 -2.32
N ILE A 101 -8.04 7.56 -1.78
CA ILE A 101 -8.23 9.02 -1.62
C ILE A 101 -8.56 9.71 -2.95
N PRO A 102 -7.86 9.47 -4.07
CA PRO A 102 -8.24 10.04 -5.36
C PRO A 102 -9.65 9.64 -5.80
N LEU A 103 -10.08 8.40 -5.51
CA LEU A 103 -11.43 7.92 -5.81
C LEU A 103 -12.48 8.59 -4.93
N MET A 104 -12.17 8.86 -3.65
CA MET A 104 -13.02 9.66 -2.76
C MET A 104 -13.18 11.09 -3.27
N ILE A 105 -12.08 11.72 -3.75
CA ILE A 105 -12.11 13.05 -4.36
C ILE A 105 -12.97 13.04 -5.64
N TYR A 106 -12.89 11.98 -6.43
CA TYR A 106 -13.75 11.80 -7.60
C TYR A 106 -15.22 11.75 -7.21
N LEU A 107 -15.59 10.93 -6.21
CA LEU A 107 -16.97 10.84 -5.71
C LEU A 107 -17.47 12.14 -5.06
N TYR A 108 -16.60 12.93 -4.48
CA TYR A 108 -16.93 14.28 -4.01
C TYR A 108 -17.26 15.23 -5.17
N ARG A 109 -16.52 15.18 -6.28
CA ARG A 109 -16.71 16.04 -7.45
C ARG A 109 -17.91 15.63 -8.30
N TYR A 110 -18.15 14.32 -8.40
CA TYR A 110 -19.23 13.72 -9.19
C TYR A 110 -20.10 12.83 -8.30
N PRO A 111 -20.83 13.44 -7.34
CA PRO A 111 -21.58 12.68 -6.35
C PRO A 111 -22.81 12.07 -7.01
N PRO A 112 -23.03 10.74 -6.84
CA PRO A 112 -24.27 10.11 -7.33
C PRO A 112 -25.49 10.50 -6.49
N ARG A 113 -25.28 11.01 -5.25
CA ARG A 113 -26.31 11.50 -4.34
C ARG A 113 -25.77 12.66 -3.50
N ASP A 114 -26.62 13.61 -3.13
CA ASP A 114 -26.22 14.82 -2.38
C ASP A 114 -25.56 14.53 -1.03
N TRP A 115 -26.01 13.49 -0.32
CA TRP A 115 -25.41 13.13 0.96
C TRP A 115 -23.94 12.69 0.83
N VAL A 116 -23.57 12.07 -0.30
CA VAL A 116 -22.17 11.67 -0.58
C VAL A 116 -21.26 12.89 -0.62
N LYS A 117 -21.70 13.94 -1.33
CA LYS A 117 -20.95 15.19 -1.39
C LYS A 117 -20.71 15.80 -0.01
N LYS A 118 -21.67 15.66 0.91
CA LYS A 118 -21.59 16.19 2.27
C LYS A 118 -20.64 15.37 3.16
N ILE A 119 -20.64 14.04 3.03
CA ILE A 119 -19.90 13.15 3.92
C ILE A 119 -18.44 12.95 3.45
N MET A 120 -18.20 12.97 2.15
CA MET A 120 -16.91 12.60 1.56
C MET A 120 -15.71 13.42 2.09
N PRO A 121 -15.80 14.75 2.34
CA PRO A 121 -14.70 15.50 2.93
C PRO A 121 -14.29 14.98 4.32
N TYR A 122 -15.25 14.58 5.14
CA TYR A 122 -14.98 13.98 6.45
C TYR A 122 -14.35 12.60 6.32
N CYS A 123 -14.83 11.78 5.38
CA CYS A 123 -14.22 10.49 5.08
C CYS A 123 -12.76 10.64 4.64
N ILE A 124 -12.45 11.62 3.79
CA ILE A 124 -11.07 11.92 3.36
C ILE A 124 -10.22 12.35 4.56
N LEU A 125 -10.74 13.23 5.43
CA LEU A 125 -10.02 13.69 6.61
C LEU A 125 -9.69 12.52 7.56
N PHE A 126 -10.67 11.68 7.89
CA PHE A 126 -10.44 10.49 8.73
C PHE A 126 -9.53 9.47 8.05
N SER A 127 -9.61 9.32 6.73
CA SER A 127 -8.71 8.46 5.97
C SER A 127 -7.26 8.94 6.07
N LEU A 128 -7.01 10.23 5.95
CA LEU A 128 -5.68 10.83 6.17
C LEU A 128 -5.20 10.60 7.60
N ALA A 129 -6.06 10.80 8.61
CA ALA A 129 -5.73 10.50 10.00
C ALA A 129 -5.38 9.02 10.20
N SER A 130 -6.09 8.09 9.54
CA SER A 130 -5.79 6.64 9.57
C SER A 130 -4.42 6.33 8.98
N VAL A 131 -4.06 6.95 7.85
CA VAL A 131 -2.74 6.77 7.23
C VAL A 131 -1.62 7.26 8.17
N ILE A 132 -1.81 8.39 8.83
CA ILE A 132 -0.84 8.91 9.78
C ILE A 132 -0.75 7.99 11.01
N GLY A 133 -1.89 7.53 11.54
CA GLY A 133 -1.97 6.61 12.67
C GLY A 133 -1.48 5.18 12.36
N SER A 134 -1.30 4.83 11.09
CA SER A 134 -0.64 3.58 10.72
C SER A 134 0.82 3.55 11.15
N GLN A 135 1.43 4.70 11.43
CA GLN A 135 2.84 4.88 11.76
C GLN A 135 3.80 4.24 10.74
N SER A 136 3.36 4.15 9.48
CA SER A 136 4.13 3.59 8.38
C SER A 136 5.06 4.64 7.77
N ARG A 137 6.37 4.41 7.81
CA ARG A 137 7.35 5.26 7.13
C ARG A 137 7.11 5.35 5.63
N GLY A 138 6.76 4.22 5.02
CA GLY A 138 6.38 4.18 3.60
C GLY A 138 5.14 5.01 3.29
N ALA A 139 4.17 5.08 4.23
CA ALA A 139 2.99 5.92 4.07
C ALA A 139 3.34 7.42 4.11
N VAL A 140 4.30 7.84 4.93
CA VAL A 140 4.78 9.23 4.95
C VAL A 140 5.35 9.61 3.58
N LEU A 141 6.23 8.78 3.01
CA LEU A 141 6.79 9.00 1.68
C LEU A 141 5.70 9.01 0.60
N ALA A 142 4.72 8.12 0.69
CA ALA A 142 3.61 8.05 -0.24
C ALA A 142 2.69 9.27 -0.14
N ILE A 143 2.41 9.80 1.07
CA ILE A 143 1.67 11.06 1.25
C ILE A 143 2.42 12.22 0.58
N LEU A 144 3.74 12.30 0.76
CA LEU A 144 4.57 13.33 0.13
C LEU A 144 4.50 13.23 -1.41
N ALA A 145 4.61 12.04 -1.96
CA ALA A 145 4.53 11.81 -3.41
C ALA A 145 3.14 12.17 -3.97
N VAL A 146 2.06 11.71 -3.31
CA VAL A 146 0.68 12.02 -3.71
C VAL A 146 0.41 13.52 -3.55
N GLY A 147 0.87 14.13 -2.45
CA GLY A 147 0.75 15.57 -2.20
C GLY A 147 1.48 16.40 -3.26
N ALA A 148 2.70 16.02 -3.64
CA ALA A 148 3.48 16.66 -4.69
C ALA A 148 2.77 16.55 -6.07
N PHE A 149 2.21 15.37 -6.38
CA PHE A 149 1.42 15.17 -7.60
C PHE A 149 0.19 16.08 -7.65
N PHE A 150 -0.59 16.16 -6.58
CA PHE A 150 -1.76 17.04 -6.50
C PHE A 150 -1.36 18.52 -6.55
N TRP A 151 -0.28 18.91 -5.88
CA TRP A 151 0.25 20.26 -5.93
C TRP A 151 0.66 20.65 -7.36
N TRP A 152 1.30 19.74 -8.09
CA TRP A 152 1.66 19.98 -9.50
C TRP A 152 0.43 20.20 -10.39
N LYS A 153 -0.63 19.40 -10.18
CA LYS A 153 -1.88 19.43 -10.96
C LYS A 153 -2.82 20.59 -10.58
N THR A 154 -2.67 21.18 -9.41
CA THR A 154 -3.58 22.23 -8.94
C THR A 154 -3.27 23.58 -9.57
N LYS A 155 -4.32 24.38 -9.80
CA LYS A 155 -4.18 25.77 -10.26
C LYS A 155 -3.77 26.70 -9.10
N SER A 156 -4.22 26.45 -7.88
CA SER A 156 -3.97 27.23 -6.67
C SER A 156 -2.77 26.71 -5.89
N LYS A 157 -1.57 26.79 -6.47
CA LYS A 157 -0.33 26.22 -5.89
C LYS A 157 -0.04 26.70 -4.47
N LEU A 158 -0.21 28.02 -4.22
CA LEU A 158 0.06 28.61 -2.91
C LEU A 158 -0.90 28.07 -1.84
N LEU A 159 -2.21 28.03 -2.14
CA LEU A 159 -3.22 27.53 -1.20
C LEU A 159 -2.99 26.05 -0.87
N THR A 160 -2.66 25.23 -1.85
CA THR A 160 -2.38 23.81 -1.66
C THR A 160 -1.09 23.61 -0.86
N ALA A 161 -0.04 24.39 -1.11
CA ALA A 161 1.19 24.36 -0.33
C ALA A 161 0.93 24.76 1.13
N MET A 162 0.18 25.85 1.36
CA MET A 162 -0.21 26.29 2.71
C MET A 162 -1.01 25.22 3.45
N ALA A 163 -1.99 24.60 2.78
CA ALA A 163 -2.78 23.51 3.38
C ALA A 163 -1.90 22.30 3.73
N PHE A 164 -0.91 21.98 2.90
CA PHE A 164 0.02 20.88 3.16
C PHE A 164 0.96 21.20 4.34
N VAL A 165 1.48 22.42 4.42
CA VAL A 165 2.30 22.89 5.54
C VAL A 165 1.50 22.88 6.84
N LEU A 166 0.26 23.39 6.81
CA LEU A 166 -0.62 23.38 7.98
C LEU A 166 -0.92 21.96 8.46
N LEU A 167 -1.24 21.05 7.53
CA LEU A 167 -1.47 19.64 7.87
C LEU A 167 -0.22 19.01 8.49
N THR A 168 0.96 19.26 7.91
CA THR A 168 2.23 18.76 8.46
C THR A 168 2.49 19.29 9.86
N MET A 169 2.28 20.59 10.09
CA MET A 169 2.40 21.20 11.44
C MET A 169 1.44 20.55 12.45
N LEU A 170 0.18 20.35 12.07
CA LEU A 170 -0.79 19.68 12.93
C LEU A 170 -0.36 18.26 13.28
N VAL A 171 0.13 17.49 12.29
CA VAL A 171 0.65 16.12 12.53
C VAL A 171 1.83 16.16 13.50
N LEU A 172 2.82 17.01 13.27
CA LEU A 172 3.99 17.14 14.15
C LEU A 172 3.61 17.57 15.57
N MET A 173 2.54 18.34 15.73
CA MET A 173 2.11 18.86 17.03
C MET A 173 1.32 17.82 17.84
N PHE A 174 0.54 16.95 17.18
CA PHE A 174 -0.37 16.02 17.84
C PHE A 174 0.15 14.57 17.93
N MET A 175 1.18 14.22 17.17
CA MET A 175 1.71 12.85 17.19
C MET A 175 2.63 12.62 18.40
N PRO A 176 2.59 11.40 19.01
CA PRO A 176 3.42 11.05 20.15
C PRO A 176 4.90 10.93 19.76
N GLN A 177 5.79 10.99 20.78
CA GLN A 177 7.24 10.89 20.59
C GLN A 177 7.65 9.62 19.83
N SER A 178 7.00 8.49 20.10
CA SER A 178 7.24 7.23 19.39
C SER A 178 7.02 7.32 17.87
N TRP A 179 6.12 8.18 17.43
CA TRP A 179 5.91 8.46 16.00
C TRP A 179 7.07 9.29 15.43
N HIS A 180 7.53 10.31 16.17
CA HIS A 180 8.68 11.14 15.76
C HIS A 180 9.96 10.30 15.66
N ASP A 181 10.19 9.42 16.63
CA ASP A 181 11.35 8.52 16.63
C ASP A 181 11.34 7.59 15.39
N ARG A 182 10.16 7.09 15.00
CA ARG A 182 10.00 6.29 13.78
C ARG A 182 10.22 7.07 12.49
N VAL A 183 9.78 8.32 12.42
CA VAL A 183 10.01 9.16 11.23
C VAL A 183 11.49 9.56 11.15
N ASN A 184 12.13 9.90 12.26
CA ASN A 184 13.54 10.24 12.31
C ASN A 184 14.44 9.06 11.92
N SER A 185 14.05 7.82 12.26
CA SER A 185 14.80 6.61 11.87
C SER A 185 14.79 6.32 10.35
N ILE A 186 14.07 7.11 9.54
CA ILE A 186 14.17 7.04 8.07
C ILE A 186 15.61 7.39 7.61
N SER A 187 16.28 8.32 8.29
CA SER A 187 17.67 8.70 7.98
C SER A 187 18.69 7.64 8.40
N GLU A 188 18.34 6.76 9.36
CA GLU A 188 19.19 5.70 9.90
C GLU A 188 18.74 4.32 9.40
N TYR A 189 18.41 4.20 8.11
CA TYR A 189 17.85 2.98 7.52
C TYR A 189 18.71 1.72 7.72
N GLN A 190 20.02 1.88 7.90
CA GLN A 190 20.96 0.78 8.13
C GLN A 190 20.75 0.08 9.50
N GLN A 191 20.21 0.80 10.48
CA GLN A 191 19.86 0.26 11.81
C GLN A 191 18.44 -0.29 11.86
N ASP A 192 17.62 0.00 10.81
CA ASP A 192 16.25 -0.44 10.73
C ASP A 192 16.13 -1.82 10.08
N SER A 193 15.74 -2.82 10.87
CA SER A 193 15.57 -4.20 10.40
C SER A 193 14.65 -4.31 9.20
N SER A 194 13.50 -3.58 9.22
CA SER A 194 12.50 -3.62 8.15
C SER A 194 13.01 -3.07 6.82
N SER A 195 13.84 -2.01 6.85
CA SER A 195 14.45 -1.44 5.65
C SER A 195 15.56 -2.35 5.12
N MET A 196 16.39 -2.88 6.01
CA MET A 196 17.48 -3.80 5.65
C MET A 196 16.94 -5.14 5.11
N GLU A 197 15.86 -5.67 5.66
CA GLU A 197 15.20 -6.88 5.13
C GLU A 197 14.73 -6.68 3.68
N ARG A 198 14.20 -5.50 3.34
CA ARG A 198 13.81 -5.19 1.96
C ARG A 198 15.01 -5.09 1.02
N ILE A 199 16.08 -4.44 1.44
CA ILE A 199 17.31 -4.34 0.64
C ILE A 199 17.88 -5.75 0.39
N ARG A 200 17.98 -6.57 1.44
CA ARG A 200 18.41 -7.98 1.32
C ARG A 200 17.48 -8.79 0.41
N ALA A 201 16.17 -8.56 0.47
CA ALA A 201 15.22 -9.20 -0.43
C ALA A 201 15.46 -8.81 -1.90
N TRP A 202 15.80 -7.56 -2.17
CA TRP A 202 16.16 -7.12 -3.53
C TRP A 202 17.48 -7.71 -4.00
N GLU A 203 18.52 -7.68 -3.14
CA GLU A 203 19.82 -8.29 -3.45
C GLU A 203 19.66 -9.78 -3.76
N TYR A 204 18.93 -10.51 -2.91
CA TYR A 204 18.57 -11.91 -3.16
C TYR A 204 17.86 -12.11 -4.48
N SER A 205 16.83 -11.29 -4.76
CA SER A 205 16.03 -11.42 -5.98
C SER A 205 16.88 -11.19 -7.24
N ILE A 206 17.80 -10.23 -7.19
CA ILE A 206 18.74 -9.95 -8.28
C ILE A 206 19.74 -11.10 -8.44
N ALA A 207 20.31 -11.58 -7.34
CA ALA A 207 21.29 -12.67 -7.37
C ALA A 207 20.69 -13.96 -7.97
N ILE A 208 19.49 -14.35 -7.52
CA ILE A 208 18.83 -15.54 -8.05
C ILE A 208 18.36 -15.38 -9.50
N ALA A 209 17.97 -14.16 -9.91
CA ALA A 209 17.59 -13.88 -11.30
C ALA A 209 18.81 -13.94 -12.26
N ASN A 210 20.00 -13.57 -11.77
CA ASN A 210 21.23 -13.67 -12.55
C ASN A 210 21.73 -15.13 -12.69
N ASP A 211 21.49 -15.97 -11.68
CA ASP A 211 21.87 -17.39 -11.68
C ASP A 211 20.88 -18.26 -12.49
N ARG A 212 19.61 -17.89 -12.52
CA ARG A 212 18.53 -18.69 -13.10
C ARG A 212 17.66 -17.88 -14.04
N LEU A 213 17.61 -18.28 -15.31
CA LEU A 213 16.80 -17.59 -16.34
C LEU A 213 15.33 -17.43 -15.95
N THR A 214 14.73 -18.43 -15.30
CA THR A 214 13.34 -18.40 -14.82
C THR A 214 13.19 -17.79 -13.43
N GLY A 215 14.27 -17.34 -12.81
CA GLY A 215 14.31 -16.90 -11.43
C GLY A 215 14.12 -18.04 -10.42
N GLY A 216 13.84 -17.71 -9.17
CA GLY A 216 13.64 -18.67 -8.08
C GLY A 216 12.23 -19.27 -8.00
N GLY A 217 11.27 -18.71 -8.72
CA GLY A 217 9.85 -19.02 -8.56
C GLY A 217 9.25 -18.43 -7.28
N PHE A 218 7.99 -18.75 -7.02
CA PHE A 218 7.37 -18.39 -5.76
C PHE A 218 7.97 -19.15 -4.58
N ALA A 219 7.93 -18.55 -3.39
CA ALA A 219 8.41 -19.15 -2.14
C ALA A 219 9.88 -19.62 -2.17
N SER A 220 10.72 -18.99 -3.00
CA SER A 220 12.16 -19.31 -3.08
C SER A 220 12.97 -18.85 -1.86
N TRP A 221 12.36 -18.05 -0.99
CA TRP A 221 12.97 -17.47 0.21
C TRP A 221 13.11 -18.52 1.31
N SER A 222 14.32 -19.03 1.53
CA SER A 222 14.66 -19.98 2.59
C SER A 222 16.06 -19.72 3.14
N PRO A 223 16.40 -20.20 4.33
CA PRO A 223 17.77 -20.11 4.85
C PRO A 223 18.82 -20.68 3.90
N GLU A 224 18.53 -21.84 3.28
CA GLU A 224 19.45 -22.49 2.35
C GLU A 224 19.77 -21.64 1.12
N THR A 225 18.74 -21.03 0.52
CA THR A 225 18.91 -20.15 -0.64
C THR A 225 19.61 -18.85 -0.26
N TYR A 226 19.37 -18.34 0.95
CA TYR A 226 20.05 -17.18 1.49
C TYR A 226 21.56 -17.42 1.62
N TYR A 227 21.95 -18.54 2.22
CA TYR A 227 23.36 -18.92 2.35
C TYR A 227 24.01 -19.16 0.98
N LYS A 228 23.30 -19.78 0.05
CA LYS A 228 23.80 -20.05 -1.30
C LYS A 228 24.20 -18.76 -2.04
N TYR A 229 23.46 -17.65 -1.83
CA TYR A 229 23.69 -16.38 -2.53
C TYR A 229 24.49 -15.36 -1.69
N GLU A 230 25.10 -15.79 -0.58
CA GLU A 230 25.99 -14.99 0.30
C GLU A 230 25.39 -13.68 0.82
N ILE A 231 24.06 -13.62 0.95
CA ILE A 231 23.37 -12.41 1.39
C ILE A 231 23.56 -12.15 2.89
N TRP A 232 24.05 -13.16 3.61
CA TRP A 232 24.37 -13.11 5.03
C TRP A 232 25.85 -12.86 5.34
N SER A 233 26.67 -12.42 4.36
CA SER A 233 28.02 -12.03 4.69
C SER A 233 27.98 -10.85 5.67
N GLU A 234 28.39 -11.09 6.89
CA GLU A 234 28.66 -10.06 7.89
C GLU A 234 29.67 -9.07 7.28
N LYS A 235 29.20 -7.87 6.97
CA LYS A 235 30.05 -6.71 6.75
C LYS A 235 29.74 -5.68 7.80
#